data_5d01a1e9a18ec8c42dacc3df0c841e7e
#
_entry.id   5d01a1e9a18ec8c42dacc3df0c841e7e
#
_cell.length_a   1.000
_cell.length_b   1.000
_cell.length_c   1.000
_cell.angle_alpha   90.00
_cell.angle_beta   90.00
_cell.angle_gamma   90.00
#
_symmetry.space_group_name_H-M   'P 1'
#
loop_
_entity.id
_entity.type
_entity.pdbx_description
1 polymer ?
#
loop_
_entity_poly.entity_id
_entity_poly.type
_entity_poly.pdbx_seq_one_letter_code
_entity_poly.pdbx_strand_id
1 'polypeptide(L)'
;MMIQNLKHILTIFFFFLMLVTPDIIFSAASDGLLLWFQIVLPTLLPFLIISSFLLHTPAIHLLVRITAPFFCRLFHVSKYGSFAVLCGFLCGYPMGGKITSDLLISGKITPSEASYLLSFCNNTSPMFIISYVMHQNLNAPHLILPALAILFLSPVLCSFIFRPFYSLTNENQQLLCPDIPQQNDKTEGSLIDECIMKSFETITKIGGYIILFSILIQLIKSIPATHLLIKYLLLPFLEITNGVLSLSKSLISFQDKFVIIMALISFGGWCSIAQTQSMIAKAQIPLFPYIIEKLITALVTSFLTLLFFRLY
;
A
#
# COMPACT_ATOMS: atom_id res chain seq x y z
N MET A 1 26.11 -6.41 -15.71
CA MET A 1 26.11 -7.75 -16.29
C MET A 1 25.85 -8.85 -15.24
N MET A 2 26.61 -8.92 -14.12
CA MET A 2 26.43 -9.96 -13.08
C MET A 2 25.03 -9.99 -12.42
N ILE A 3 24.47 -8.81 -12.08
CA ILE A 3 23.13 -8.69 -11.45
C ILE A 3 22.00 -9.08 -12.43
N GLN A 4 22.16 -8.78 -13.72
CA GLN A 4 21.16 -9.18 -14.73
C GLN A 4 21.18 -10.69 -14.95
N ASN A 5 22.35 -11.30 -15.02
CA ASN A 5 22.49 -12.75 -15.14
C ASN A 5 21.90 -13.48 -13.92
N LEU A 6 22.08 -12.94 -12.71
CA LEU A 6 21.50 -13.49 -11.49
C LEU A 6 19.96 -13.48 -11.52
N LYS A 7 19.34 -12.40 -12.02
CA LYS A 7 17.89 -12.34 -12.19
C LYS A 7 17.36 -13.41 -13.15
N HIS A 8 18.02 -13.62 -14.27
CA HIS A 8 17.64 -14.64 -15.25
C HIS A 8 17.78 -16.07 -14.67
N ILE A 9 18.87 -16.34 -13.98
CA ILE A 9 19.09 -17.63 -13.31
C ILE A 9 18.01 -17.88 -12.26
N LEU A 10 17.69 -16.86 -11.43
CA LEU A 10 16.64 -16.99 -10.41
C LEU A 10 15.25 -17.24 -11.04
N THR A 11 14.95 -16.55 -12.15
CA THR A 11 13.67 -16.76 -12.87
C THR A 11 13.58 -18.17 -13.43
N ILE A 12 14.65 -18.68 -14.06
CA ILE A 12 14.71 -20.05 -14.59
C ILE A 12 14.59 -21.08 -13.46
N PHE A 13 15.31 -20.88 -12.36
CA PHE A 13 15.23 -21.72 -11.19
C PHE A 13 13.81 -21.79 -10.62
N PHE A 14 13.16 -20.63 -10.47
CA PHE A 14 11.78 -20.54 -9.99
C PHE A 14 10.80 -21.26 -10.93
N PHE A 15 10.97 -21.12 -12.25
CA PHE A 15 10.17 -21.81 -13.25
C PHE A 15 10.29 -23.34 -13.12
N PHE A 16 11.53 -23.88 -13.02
CA PHE A 16 11.72 -25.32 -12.83
C PHE A 16 11.17 -25.80 -11.49
N LEU A 17 11.31 -25.02 -10.42
CA LEU A 17 10.75 -25.35 -9.12
C LEU A 17 9.22 -25.49 -9.20
N MET A 18 8.56 -24.60 -9.95
CA MET A 18 7.12 -24.71 -10.20
C MET A 18 6.72 -25.99 -10.92
N LEU A 19 7.53 -26.47 -11.86
CA LEU A 19 7.26 -27.73 -12.57
C LEU A 19 7.45 -28.97 -11.70
N VAL A 20 8.36 -28.91 -10.72
CA VAL A 20 8.64 -30.05 -9.83
C VAL A 20 7.64 -30.15 -8.68
N THR A 21 6.95 -29.05 -8.32
CA THR A 21 5.99 -29.03 -7.20
C THR A 21 4.60 -28.53 -7.61
N PRO A 22 3.93 -29.16 -8.60
CA PRO A 22 2.69 -28.63 -9.18
C PRO A 22 1.55 -28.50 -8.15
N ASP A 23 1.41 -29.46 -7.24
CA ASP A 23 0.34 -29.46 -6.23
C ASP A 23 0.46 -28.28 -5.25
N ILE A 24 1.72 -28.00 -4.82
CA ILE A 24 2.02 -26.86 -3.95
C ILE A 24 1.70 -25.56 -4.66
N ILE A 25 2.10 -25.44 -5.93
CA ILE A 25 1.86 -24.26 -6.75
C ILE A 25 0.37 -24.03 -6.97
N PHE A 26 -0.38 -25.07 -7.34
CA PHE A 26 -1.81 -24.96 -7.58
C PHE A 26 -2.57 -24.54 -6.32
N SER A 27 -2.27 -25.16 -5.17
CA SER A 27 -2.89 -24.79 -3.89
C SER A 27 -2.56 -23.34 -3.53
N ALA A 28 -1.29 -22.94 -3.59
CA ALA A 28 -0.86 -21.59 -3.24
C ALA A 28 -1.43 -20.51 -4.18
N ALA A 29 -1.50 -20.81 -5.48
CA ALA A 29 -2.11 -19.90 -6.47
C ALA A 29 -3.61 -19.75 -6.23
N SER A 30 -4.31 -20.86 -5.91
CA SER A 30 -5.73 -20.84 -5.56
C SER A 30 -6.00 -20.01 -4.30
N ASP A 31 -5.19 -20.19 -3.25
CA ASP A 31 -5.30 -19.39 -2.03
C ASP A 31 -5.08 -17.90 -2.30
N GLY A 32 -4.03 -17.56 -3.07
CA GLY A 32 -3.74 -16.19 -3.46
C GLY A 32 -4.85 -15.56 -4.33
N LEU A 33 -5.43 -16.33 -5.24
CA LEU A 33 -6.55 -15.92 -6.07
C LEU A 33 -7.80 -15.65 -5.23
N LEU A 34 -8.12 -16.53 -4.28
CA LEU A 34 -9.26 -16.35 -3.37
C LEU A 34 -9.09 -15.13 -2.48
N LEU A 35 -7.89 -14.90 -1.92
CA LEU A 35 -7.59 -13.69 -1.15
C LEU A 35 -7.79 -12.43 -1.99
N TRP A 36 -7.28 -12.43 -3.22
CA TRP A 36 -7.46 -11.30 -4.13
C TRP A 36 -8.94 -11.08 -4.47
N PHE A 37 -9.65 -12.11 -4.84
CA PHE A 37 -11.04 -12.03 -5.30
C PHE A 37 -12.03 -11.66 -4.19
N GLN A 38 -11.88 -12.27 -3.00
CA GLN A 38 -12.82 -12.11 -1.90
C GLN A 38 -12.54 -10.90 -1.01
N ILE A 39 -11.29 -10.46 -0.90
CA ILE A 39 -10.88 -9.40 0.02
C ILE A 39 -10.42 -8.15 -0.73
N VAL A 40 -9.43 -8.28 -1.61
CA VAL A 40 -8.76 -7.13 -2.20
C VAL A 40 -9.59 -6.48 -3.30
N LEU A 41 -10.18 -7.27 -4.18
CA LEU A 41 -10.97 -6.78 -5.30
C LEU A 41 -12.20 -5.99 -4.84
N PRO A 42 -13.09 -6.50 -3.95
CA PRO A 42 -14.26 -5.75 -3.52
C PRO A 42 -13.94 -4.53 -2.67
N THR A 43 -12.79 -4.51 -2.00
CA THR A 43 -12.39 -3.36 -1.18
C THR A 43 -11.70 -2.26 -1.98
N LEU A 44 -10.88 -2.60 -2.99
CA LEU A 44 -10.09 -1.61 -3.72
C LEU A 44 -10.71 -1.16 -5.04
N LEU A 45 -11.36 -2.06 -5.79
CA LEU A 45 -11.85 -1.74 -7.15
C LEU A 45 -12.83 -0.55 -7.18
N PRO A 46 -13.82 -0.44 -6.27
CA PRO A 46 -14.72 0.72 -6.25
C PRO A 46 -13.96 2.05 -6.06
N PHE A 47 -12.99 2.05 -5.15
CA PHE A 47 -12.17 3.24 -4.91
C PHE A 47 -11.25 3.57 -6.08
N LEU A 48 -10.70 2.56 -6.78
CA LEU A 48 -9.90 2.75 -7.99
C LEU A 48 -10.73 3.44 -9.09
N ILE A 49 -11.94 2.97 -9.33
CA ILE A 49 -12.83 3.53 -10.35
C ILE A 49 -13.18 4.97 -10.01
N ILE A 50 -13.68 5.21 -8.79
CA ILE A 50 -14.12 6.54 -8.36
C ILE A 50 -12.95 7.52 -8.30
N SER A 51 -11.79 7.14 -7.77
CA SER A 51 -10.63 8.02 -7.72
C SER A 51 -10.08 8.34 -9.10
N SER A 52 -10.08 7.36 -10.02
CA SER A 52 -9.70 7.58 -11.42
C SER A 52 -10.68 8.57 -12.09
N PHE A 53 -11.97 8.40 -11.88
CA PHE A 53 -12.99 9.30 -12.42
C PHE A 53 -12.85 10.74 -11.85
N LEU A 54 -12.65 10.86 -10.53
CA LEU A 54 -12.42 12.16 -9.89
C LEU A 54 -11.21 12.90 -10.46
N LEU A 55 -10.10 12.19 -10.73
CA LEU A 55 -8.88 12.79 -11.31
C LEU A 55 -9.09 13.41 -12.70
N HIS A 56 -10.05 12.87 -13.48
CA HIS A 56 -10.33 13.29 -14.84
C HIS A 56 -11.56 14.21 -14.98
N THR A 57 -12.23 14.54 -13.86
CA THR A 57 -13.42 15.38 -13.85
C THR A 57 -13.23 16.65 -13.01
N PRO A 58 -14.02 17.73 -13.24
CA PRO A 58 -14.01 18.90 -12.38
C PRO A 58 -14.37 18.64 -10.92
N ALA A 59 -14.96 17.47 -10.61
CA ALA A 59 -15.32 17.08 -9.24
C ALA A 59 -14.12 17.02 -8.29
N ILE A 60 -12.90 16.80 -8.81
CA ILE A 60 -11.67 16.87 -8.01
C ILE A 60 -11.51 18.24 -7.33
N HIS A 61 -11.88 19.33 -8.00
CA HIS A 61 -11.75 20.69 -7.46
C HIS A 61 -12.64 20.90 -6.23
N LEU A 62 -13.85 20.32 -6.22
CA LEU A 62 -14.74 20.38 -5.06
C LEU A 62 -14.13 19.61 -3.88
N LEU A 63 -13.66 18.39 -4.11
CA LEU A 63 -13.05 17.55 -3.08
C LEU A 63 -11.79 18.20 -2.51
N VAL A 64 -10.92 18.70 -3.38
CA VAL A 64 -9.70 19.43 -2.99
C VAL A 64 -10.06 20.69 -2.19
N ARG A 65 -11.10 21.43 -2.56
CA ARG A 65 -11.55 22.63 -1.82
C ARG A 65 -11.92 22.30 -0.37
N ILE A 66 -12.50 21.12 -0.14
CA ILE A 66 -12.90 20.67 1.21
C ILE A 66 -11.68 20.18 2.00
N THR A 67 -10.80 19.39 1.39
CA THR A 67 -9.68 18.71 2.07
C THR A 67 -8.43 19.56 2.24
N ALA A 68 -8.16 20.47 1.29
CA ALA A 68 -6.95 21.29 1.29
C ALA A 68 -6.77 22.18 2.52
N PRO A 69 -7.79 22.85 3.08
CA PRO A 69 -7.59 23.73 4.24
C PRO A 69 -6.97 23.00 5.44
N PHE A 70 -7.31 21.72 5.59
CA PHE A 70 -6.80 20.87 6.68
C PHE A 70 -5.44 20.26 6.32
N PHE A 71 -5.36 19.50 5.21
CA PHE A 71 -4.16 18.75 4.89
C PHE A 71 -2.99 19.61 4.40
N CYS A 72 -3.26 20.70 3.67
CA CYS A 72 -2.19 21.62 3.26
C CYS A 72 -1.54 22.30 4.47
N ARG A 73 -2.32 22.65 5.50
CA ARG A 73 -1.77 23.25 6.72
C ARG A 73 -1.00 22.22 7.57
N LEU A 74 -1.53 21.00 7.68
CA LEU A 74 -0.94 19.97 8.52
C LEU A 74 0.36 19.41 7.90
N PHE A 75 0.33 19.06 6.62
CA PHE A 75 1.44 18.37 5.95
C PHE A 75 2.28 19.28 5.05
N HIS A 76 1.86 20.54 4.83
CA HIS A 76 2.51 21.48 3.91
C HIS A 76 2.60 20.97 2.46
N VAL A 77 1.56 20.31 2.02
CA VAL A 77 1.40 19.80 0.65
C VAL A 77 0.56 20.73 -0.19
N SER A 78 0.62 20.60 -1.51
CA SER A 78 -0.23 21.35 -2.43
C SER A 78 -1.71 20.98 -2.30
N LYS A 79 -2.59 21.74 -2.94
CA LYS A 79 -4.03 21.43 -2.98
C LYS A 79 -4.29 20.03 -3.54
N TYR A 80 -3.60 19.63 -4.61
CA TYR A 80 -3.74 18.30 -5.19
C TYR A 80 -3.08 17.22 -4.34
N GLY A 81 -1.96 17.53 -3.66
CA GLY A 81 -1.36 16.63 -2.66
C GLY A 81 -2.32 16.25 -1.55
N SER A 82 -3.24 17.17 -1.14
CA SER A 82 -4.27 16.86 -0.16
C SER A 82 -5.21 15.73 -0.59
N PHE A 83 -5.48 15.60 -1.88
CA PHE A 83 -6.25 14.48 -2.44
C PHE A 83 -5.49 13.15 -2.33
N ALA A 84 -4.18 13.17 -2.63
CA ALA A 84 -3.35 11.97 -2.45
C ALA A 84 -3.31 11.50 -0.99
N VAL A 85 -3.22 12.44 -0.03
CA VAL A 85 -3.30 12.15 1.40
C VAL A 85 -4.63 11.48 1.74
N LEU A 86 -5.75 12.08 1.35
CA LEU A 86 -7.09 11.53 1.62
C LEU A 86 -7.21 10.09 1.11
N CYS A 87 -6.90 9.87 -0.17
CA CYS A 87 -7.04 8.56 -0.79
C CYS A 87 -6.05 7.54 -0.21
N GLY A 88 -4.82 7.98 0.08
CA GLY A 88 -3.80 7.10 0.63
C GLY A 88 -4.11 6.58 2.04
N PHE A 89 -4.83 7.37 2.84
CA PHE A 89 -5.29 6.94 4.16
C PHE A 89 -6.58 6.11 4.13
N LEU A 90 -7.46 6.33 3.15
CA LEU A 90 -8.77 5.67 3.11
C LEU A 90 -8.79 4.41 2.24
N CYS A 91 -8.12 4.43 1.09
CA CYS A 91 -8.24 3.35 0.11
C CYS A 91 -7.27 2.19 0.35
N GLY A 92 -6.13 2.43 1.00
CA GLY A 92 -5.14 1.39 1.27
C GLY A 92 -4.08 1.23 0.18
N TYR A 93 -3.11 0.31 0.42
CA TYR A 93 -2.07 -0.05 -0.54
C TYR A 93 -2.68 -0.59 -1.85
N PRO A 94 -2.12 -0.27 -3.01
CA PRO A 94 -1.06 0.70 -3.29
C PRO A 94 -1.62 2.07 -3.76
N MET A 95 -2.85 2.45 -3.34
CA MET A 95 -3.57 3.61 -3.87
C MET A 95 -2.87 4.94 -3.62
N GLY A 96 -2.25 5.11 -2.45
CA GLY A 96 -1.46 6.31 -2.16
C GLY A 96 -0.36 6.52 -3.21
N GLY A 97 0.39 5.46 -3.52
CA GLY A 97 1.42 5.47 -4.57
C GLY A 97 0.85 5.71 -5.97
N LYS A 98 -0.27 5.06 -6.31
CA LYS A 98 -0.94 5.22 -7.61
C LYS A 98 -1.39 6.65 -7.85
N ILE A 99 -2.12 7.26 -6.92
CA ILE A 99 -2.64 8.63 -7.05
C ILE A 99 -1.49 9.65 -7.05
N THR A 100 -0.48 9.47 -6.21
CA THR A 100 0.72 10.31 -6.22
C THR A 100 1.43 10.26 -7.58
N SER A 101 1.58 9.07 -8.16
CA SER A 101 2.14 8.88 -9.50
C SER A 101 1.31 9.58 -10.59
N ASP A 102 -0.02 9.40 -10.56
CA ASP A 102 -0.92 10.01 -11.54
C ASP A 102 -0.92 11.55 -11.46
N LEU A 103 -0.86 12.11 -10.25
CA LEU A 103 -0.75 13.55 -10.03
C LEU A 103 0.60 14.11 -10.52
N LEU A 104 1.69 13.38 -10.31
CA LEU A 104 3.01 13.79 -10.81
C LEU A 104 3.06 13.74 -12.34
N ILE A 105 2.58 12.66 -12.97
CA ILE A 105 2.54 12.53 -14.43
C ILE A 105 1.66 13.61 -15.06
N SER A 106 0.57 13.99 -14.40
CA SER A 106 -0.32 15.06 -14.86
C SER A 106 0.20 16.48 -14.56
N GLY A 107 1.41 16.63 -13.99
CA GLY A 107 2.02 17.92 -13.67
C GLY A 107 1.34 18.71 -12.55
N LYS A 108 0.48 18.05 -11.75
CA LYS A 108 -0.29 18.69 -10.66
C LYS A 108 0.50 18.82 -9.35
N ILE A 109 1.56 18.05 -9.19
CA ILE A 109 2.49 18.09 -8.05
C ILE A 109 3.93 18.00 -8.54
N THR A 110 4.88 18.44 -7.71
CA THR A 110 6.32 18.36 -8.02
C THR A 110 6.91 16.98 -7.68
N PRO A 111 8.05 16.59 -8.25
CA PRO A 111 8.74 15.34 -7.91
C PRO A 111 9.12 15.24 -6.42
N SER A 112 9.52 16.36 -5.82
CA SER A 112 9.84 16.42 -4.38
C SER A 112 8.61 16.19 -3.52
N GLU A 113 7.49 16.83 -3.86
CA GLU A 113 6.21 16.62 -3.18
C GLU A 113 5.70 15.18 -3.37
N ALA A 114 5.84 14.60 -4.57
CA ALA A 114 5.44 13.24 -4.83
C ALA A 114 6.21 12.23 -3.97
N SER A 115 7.53 12.41 -3.84
CA SER A 115 8.36 11.56 -2.98
C SER A 115 7.98 11.73 -1.50
N TYR A 116 7.74 12.95 -1.04
CA TYR A 116 7.27 13.23 0.31
C TYR A 116 5.89 12.61 0.58
N LEU A 117 4.92 12.77 -0.32
CA LEU A 117 3.60 12.15 -0.18
C LEU A 117 3.71 10.64 -0.07
N LEU A 118 4.54 10.01 -0.92
CA LEU A 118 4.72 8.57 -0.90
C LEU A 118 5.25 8.08 0.46
N SER A 119 6.09 8.87 1.13
CA SER A 119 6.72 8.50 2.42
C SER A 119 5.71 8.20 3.53
N PHE A 120 4.52 8.82 3.52
CA PHE A 120 3.55 8.70 4.61
C PHE A 120 2.10 8.42 4.19
N CYS A 121 1.69 8.65 2.93
CA CYS A 121 0.28 8.51 2.54
C CYS A 121 -0.05 7.16 1.86
N ASN A 122 0.89 6.22 1.75
CA ASN A 122 0.62 4.89 1.20
C ASN A 122 0.48 3.87 2.34
N ASN A 123 -0.74 3.71 2.88
CA ASN A 123 -1.03 2.95 4.10
C ASN A 123 -2.08 1.86 3.86
N THR A 124 -2.34 1.04 4.88
CA THR A 124 -3.40 0.02 4.85
C THR A 124 -4.78 0.69 5.02
N SER A 125 -5.81 0.18 4.33
CA SER A 125 -7.16 0.73 4.43
C SER A 125 -7.80 0.44 5.79
N PRO A 126 -8.65 1.36 6.32
CA PRO A 126 -9.42 1.13 7.55
C PRO A 126 -10.29 -0.12 7.47
N MET A 127 -10.88 -0.40 6.30
CA MET A 127 -11.74 -1.58 6.11
C MET A 127 -10.97 -2.89 6.28
N PHE A 128 -9.72 -2.97 5.76
CA PHE A 128 -8.87 -4.13 5.98
C PHE A 128 -8.53 -4.31 7.46
N ILE A 129 -8.22 -3.22 8.15
CA ILE A 129 -7.91 -3.26 9.59
C ILE A 129 -9.11 -3.75 10.38
N ILE A 130 -10.27 -3.15 10.18
CA ILE A 130 -11.50 -3.48 10.92
C ILE A 130 -11.94 -4.92 10.61
N SER A 131 -12.19 -5.22 9.34
CA SER A 131 -12.83 -6.47 8.95
C SER A 131 -11.87 -7.64 9.02
N TYR A 132 -10.73 -7.55 8.31
CA TYR A 132 -9.83 -8.68 8.19
C TYR A 132 -8.96 -8.88 9.44
N VAL A 133 -8.34 -7.81 9.93
CA VAL A 133 -7.39 -7.95 11.05
C VAL A 133 -8.13 -8.12 12.38
N MET A 134 -9.03 -7.21 12.73
CA MET A 134 -9.64 -7.17 14.06
C MET A 134 -10.78 -8.15 14.23
N HIS A 135 -11.68 -8.26 13.24
CA HIS A 135 -12.83 -9.18 13.36
C HIS A 135 -12.45 -10.61 12.98
N GLN A 136 -11.88 -10.84 11.81
CA GLN A 136 -11.68 -12.21 11.30
C GLN A 136 -10.46 -12.91 11.92
N ASN A 137 -9.36 -12.20 12.16
CA ASN A 137 -8.12 -12.84 12.57
C ASN A 137 -7.78 -12.69 14.05
N LEU A 138 -7.92 -11.51 14.65
CA LEU A 138 -7.58 -11.28 16.06
C LEU A 138 -8.77 -11.50 17.00
N ASN A 139 -9.99 -11.47 16.48
CA ASN A 139 -11.22 -11.54 17.26
C ASN A 139 -11.24 -10.54 18.45
N ALA A 140 -10.77 -9.32 18.21
CA ALA A 140 -10.57 -8.27 19.21
C ALA A 140 -11.28 -6.95 18.81
N PRO A 141 -12.61 -6.92 18.70
CA PRO A 141 -13.34 -5.73 18.25
C PRO A 141 -13.18 -4.53 19.20
N HIS A 142 -12.91 -4.76 20.49
CA HIS A 142 -12.67 -3.71 21.47
C HIS A 142 -11.37 -2.92 21.22
N LEU A 143 -10.42 -3.47 20.45
CA LEU A 143 -9.16 -2.82 20.09
C LEU A 143 -9.19 -2.13 18.71
N ILE A 144 -10.34 -2.10 18.01
CA ILE A 144 -10.45 -1.45 16.69
C ILE A 144 -10.07 0.02 16.77
N LEU A 145 -10.63 0.77 17.72
CA LEU A 145 -10.37 2.20 17.83
C LEU A 145 -8.90 2.51 18.18
N PRO A 146 -8.27 1.87 19.17
CA PRO A 146 -6.84 2.01 19.41
C PRO A 146 -5.97 1.65 18.21
N ALA A 147 -6.28 0.54 17.52
CA ALA A 147 -5.52 0.12 16.34
C ALA A 147 -5.59 1.15 15.21
N LEU A 148 -6.78 1.62 14.88
CA LEU A 148 -6.96 2.68 13.88
C LEU A 148 -6.21 3.95 14.30
N ALA A 149 -6.36 4.38 15.56
CA ALA A 149 -5.68 5.57 16.07
C ALA A 149 -4.16 5.47 15.91
N ILE A 150 -3.55 4.33 16.29
CA ILE A 150 -2.11 4.11 16.17
C ILE A 150 -1.68 4.08 14.71
N LEU A 151 -2.40 3.34 13.83
CA LEU A 151 -2.05 3.21 12.42
C LEU A 151 -2.24 4.50 11.61
N PHE A 152 -3.12 5.40 12.03
CA PHE A 152 -3.25 6.73 11.45
C PHE A 152 -2.23 7.72 12.04
N LEU A 153 -1.99 7.66 13.35
CA LEU A 153 -1.06 8.56 14.03
C LEU A 153 0.39 8.33 13.60
N SER A 154 0.80 7.06 13.43
CA SER A 154 2.19 6.71 13.07
C SER A 154 2.67 7.39 11.80
N PRO A 155 2.00 7.28 10.63
CA PRO A 155 2.44 7.97 9.41
C PRO A 155 2.31 9.49 9.52
N VAL A 156 1.36 10.02 10.31
CA VAL A 156 1.28 11.46 10.60
C VAL A 156 2.52 11.93 11.35
N LEU A 157 2.94 11.25 12.41
CA LEU A 157 4.17 11.59 13.14
C LEU A 157 5.40 11.46 12.26
N CYS A 158 5.48 10.37 11.47
CA CYS A 158 6.58 10.15 10.54
C CYS A 158 6.65 11.23 9.45
N SER A 159 5.52 11.77 8.99
CA SER A 159 5.51 12.85 8.00
C SER A 159 6.28 14.09 8.48
N PHE A 160 6.18 14.45 9.77
CA PHE A 160 6.95 15.55 10.34
C PHE A 160 8.46 15.23 10.41
N ILE A 161 8.82 13.97 10.66
CA ILE A 161 10.22 13.52 10.68
C ILE A 161 10.82 13.53 9.27
N PHE A 162 10.05 13.09 8.26
CA PHE A 162 10.52 12.97 6.88
C PHE A 162 10.55 14.31 6.14
N ARG A 163 9.66 15.24 6.49
CA ARG A 163 9.52 16.53 5.82
C ARG A 163 10.83 17.29 5.59
N PRO A 164 11.77 17.42 6.56
CA PRO A 164 13.03 18.14 6.35
C PRO A 164 13.93 17.57 5.24
N PHE A 165 13.75 16.30 4.89
CA PHE A 165 14.52 15.62 3.84
C PHE A 165 14.01 15.93 2.43
N TYR A 166 12.84 16.59 2.31
CA TYR A 166 12.23 16.96 1.05
C TYR A 166 12.15 18.48 0.89
N SER A 167 12.70 18.99 -0.23
CA SER A 167 12.65 20.43 -0.53
C SER A 167 11.24 20.82 -0.99
N LEU A 168 10.36 21.08 -0.03
CA LEU A 168 9.02 21.60 -0.29
C LEU A 168 9.11 23.12 -0.40
N THR A 169 9.32 23.65 -1.61
CA THR A 169 9.36 25.08 -1.85
C THR A 169 7.95 25.68 -1.86
N ASN A 170 7.81 26.94 -1.41
CA ASN A 170 6.54 27.68 -1.42
C ASN A 170 5.98 27.91 -2.84
N GLU A 171 6.77 27.71 -3.88
CA GLU A 171 6.32 27.68 -5.28
C GLU A 171 5.29 26.58 -5.54
N ASN A 172 5.28 25.50 -4.73
CA ASN A 172 4.25 24.45 -4.80
C ASN A 172 2.85 24.94 -4.43
N GLN A 173 2.72 26.07 -3.73
CA GLN A 173 1.42 26.70 -3.45
C GLN A 173 0.91 27.53 -4.62
N GLN A 174 1.77 27.90 -5.55
CA GLN A 174 1.50 28.77 -6.69
C GLN A 174 1.56 28.07 -8.04
N LEU A 175 1.72 26.77 -8.11
CA LEU A 175 1.35 26.06 -9.34
C LEU A 175 -0.15 26.27 -9.55
N LEU A 176 -0.40 27.51 -10.03
CA LEU A 176 -1.61 27.88 -10.71
C LEU A 176 -1.96 26.73 -11.62
N CYS A 177 -3.14 26.19 -11.46
CA CYS A 177 -3.74 25.25 -12.35
C CYS A 177 -3.28 25.54 -13.78
N PRO A 178 -2.45 24.71 -14.42
CA PRO A 178 -2.61 24.63 -15.83
C PRO A 178 -4.07 24.22 -15.95
N ASP A 179 -4.88 25.04 -16.60
CA ASP A 179 -6.21 24.64 -17.02
C ASP A 179 -6.03 23.22 -17.51
N ILE A 180 -6.79 22.29 -16.93
CA ILE A 180 -6.82 20.90 -17.42
C ILE A 180 -6.92 21.08 -18.92
N PRO A 181 -5.99 20.56 -19.73
CA PRO A 181 -6.24 20.55 -21.15
C PRO A 181 -7.61 19.93 -21.24
N GLN A 182 -8.60 20.71 -21.62
CA GLN A 182 -9.91 20.19 -21.93
C GLN A 182 -9.63 19.17 -23.01
N GLN A 183 -9.52 17.92 -22.60
CA GLN A 183 -9.46 16.81 -23.50
C GLN A 183 -10.81 16.83 -24.18
N ASN A 184 -10.79 17.52 -25.32
CA ASN A 184 -11.91 17.74 -26.20
C ASN A 184 -12.72 16.45 -26.36
N ASP A 185 -14.03 16.59 -26.18
CA ASP A 185 -15.10 15.77 -26.77
C ASP A 185 -15.18 14.26 -26.43
N LYS A 186 -14.62 13.80 -25.32
CA LYS A 186 -15.05 12.47 -24.84
C LYS A 186 -16.41 12.62 -24.16
N THR A 187 -17.41 11.90 -24.67
CA THR A 187 -18.70 11.77 -23.96
C THR A 187 -18.46 11.20 -22.57
N GLU A 188 -19.20 11.64 -21.55
CA GLU A 188 -19.05 11.19 -20.15
C GLU A 188 -19.06 9.65 -20.03
N GLY A 189 -19.83 8.96 -20.87
CA GLY A 189 -19.86 7.50 -20.93
C GLY A 189 -18.51 6.89 -21.32
N SER A 190 -17.81 7.44 -22.31
CA SER A 190 -16.50 6.94 -22.71
C SER A 190 -15.42 7.17 -21.66
N LEU A 191 -15.57 8.21 -20.81
CA LEU A 191 -14.67 8.48 -19.70
C LEU A 191 -14.84 7.45 -18.57
N ILE A 192 -16.09 7.09 -18.25
CA ILE A 192 -16.38 6.06 -17.24
C ILE A 192 -15.81 4.72 -17.67
N ASP A 193 -16.02 4.30 -18.91
CA ASP A 193 -15.49 3.05 -19.44
C ASP A 193 -13.97 3.00 -19.38
N GLU A 194 -13.30 4.11 -19.73
CA GLU A 194 -11.84 4.22 -19.63
C GLU A 194 -11.36 4.12 -18.17
N CYS A 195 -12.05 4.76 -17.23
CA CYS A 195 -11.73 4.68 -15.81
C CYS A 195 -11.92 3.26 -15.26
N ILE A 196 -12.99 2.57 -15.66
CA ILE A 196 -13.23 1.18 -15.31
C ILE A 196 -12.09 0.30 -15.84
N MET A 197 -11.77 0.38 -17.12
CA MET A 197 -10.72 -0.45 -17.74
C MET A 197 -9.34 -0.22 -17.10
N LYS A 198 -8.95 1.03 -16.85
CA LYS A 198 -7.70 1.37 -16.13
C LYS A 198 -7.68 0.81 -14.70
N SER A 199 -8.83 0.81 -14.05
CA SER A 199 -8.98 0.26 -12.70
C SER A 199 -8.86 -1.25 -12.69
N PHE A 200 -9.45 -1.94 -13.68
CA PHE A 200 -9.29 -3.39 -13.84
C PHE A 200 -7.84 -3.77 -14.19
N GLU A 201 -7.15 -3.02 -15.03
CA GLU A 201 -5.72 -3.24 -15.27
C GLU A 201 -4.91 -3.14 -13.98
N THR A 202 -5.20 -2.13 -13.16
CA THR A 202 -4.50 -1.91 -11.90
C THR A 202 -4.77 -3.03 -10.90
N ILE A 203 -6.05 -3.39 -10.68
CA ILE A 203 -6.42 -4.41 -9.69
C ILE A 203 -5.95 -5.82 -10.09
N THR A 204 -5.90 -6.11 -11.39
CA THR A 204 -5.37 -7.37 -11.92
C THR A 204 -3.86 -7.49 -11.66
N LYS A 205 -3.10 -6.40 -11.84
CA LYS A 205 -1.67 -6.37 -11.48
C LYS A 205 -1.47 -6.66 -9.99
N ILE A 206 -2.29 -6.05 -9.13
CA ILE A 206 -2.26 -6.29 -7.68
C ILE A 206 -2.50 -7.77 -7.38
N GLY A 207 -3.52 -8.37 -8.03
CA GLY A 207 -3.83 -9.81 -7.90
C GLY A 207 -2.67 -10.70 -8.33
N GLY A 208 -2.03 -10.38 -9.46
CA GLY A 208 -0.84 -11.10 -9.93
C GLY A 208 0.30 -11.11 -8.90
N TYR A 209 0.58 -9.98 -8.24
CA TYR A 209 1.56 -9.94 -7.16
C TYR A 209 1.14 -10.79 -5.95
N ILE A 210 -0.12 -10.74 -5.53
CA ILE A 210 -0.62 -11.55 -4.40
C ILE A 210 -0.44 -13.04 -4.69
N ILE A 211 -0.82 -13.50 -5.88
CA ILE A 211 -0.66 -14.90 -6.30
C ILE A 211 0.82 -15.31 -6.29
N LEU A 212 1.71 -14.50 -6.90
CA LEU A 212 3.15 -14.80 -6.93
C LEU A 212 3.76 -14.87 -5.54
N PHE A 213 3.40 -13.95 -4.64
CA PHE A 213 3.90 -13.95 -3.26
C PHE A 213 3.31 -15.10 -2.44
N SER A 214 2.05 -15.49 -2.68
CA SER A 214 1.45 -16.68 -2.05
C SER A 214 2.18 -17.96 -2.45
N ILE A 215 2.53 -18.11 -3.72
CA ILE A 215 3.35 -19.22 -4.22
C ILE A 215 4.73 -19.21 -3.54
N LEU A 216 5.40 -18.06 -3.50
CA LEU A 216 6.71 -17.92 -2.86
C LEU A 216 6.68 -18.32 -1.38
N ILE A 217 5.67 -17.87 -0.65
CA ILE A 217 5.47 -18.21 0.77
C ILE A 217 5.31 -19.71 0.94
N GLN A 218 4.49 -20.35 0.12
CA GLN A 218 4.22 -21.78 0.25
C GLN A 218 5.44 -22.65 -0.13
N LEU A 219 6.19 -22.24 -1.15
CA LEU A 219 7.45 -22.88 -1.52
C LEU A 219 8.48 -22.80 -0.38
N ILE A 220 8.63 -21.63 0.26
CA ILE A 220 9.54 -21.50 1.41
C ILE A 220 9.06 -22.36 2.59
N LYS A 221 7.74 -22.42 2.85
CA LYS A 221 7.17 -23.29 3.91
C LYS A 221 7.40 -24.78 3.67
N SER A 222 7.49 -25.21 2.42
CA SER A 222 7.71 -26.62 2.07
C SER A 222 9.16 -27.10 2.28
N ILE A 223 10.12 -26.19 2.54
CA ILE A 223 11.50 -26.54 2.83
C ILE A 223 11.59 -27.08 4.27
N PRO A 224 11.99 -28.37 4.48
CA PRO A 224 11.97 -29.00 5.81
C PRO A 224 12.84 -28.32 6.86
N ALA A 225 13.93 -27.67 6.43
CA ALA A 225 14.91 -27.00 7.30
C ALA A 225 14.57 -25.53 7.61
N THR A 226 13.33 -25.08 7.37
CA THR A 226 12.97 -23.67 7.58
C THR A 226 13.05 -23.33 9.07
N HIS A 227 14.05 -22.53 9.44
CA HIS A 227 14.28 -22.11 10.82
C HIS A 227 13.05 -21.36 11.35
N LEU A 228 12.72 -21.54 12.64
CA LEU A 228 11.60 -20.87 13.30
C LEU A 228 11.60 -19.34 13.05
N LEU A 229 12.77 -18.70 13.03
CA LEU A 229 12.90 -17.26 12.73
C LEU A 229 12.40 -16.90 11.33
N ILE A 230 12.71 -17.71 10.31
CA ILE A 230 12.24 -17.49 8.94
C ILE A 230 10.71 -17.62 8.90
N LYS A 231 10.19 -18.69 9.53
CA LYS A 231 8.76 -19.01 9.53
C LYS A 231 7.89 -17.94 10.21
N TYR A 232 8.36 -17.38 11.32
CA TYR A 232 7.55 -16.43 12.12
C TYR A 232 7.94 -14.97 11.93
N LEU A 233 9.14 -14.67 11.45
CA LEU A 233 9.61 -13.30 11.29
C LEU A 233 9.69 -12.84 9.83
N LEU A 234 10.18 -13.68 8.90
CA LEU A 234 10.36 -13.26 7.51
C LEU A 234 9.13 -13.54 6.65
N LEU A 235 8.55 -14.75 6.74
CA LEU A 235 7.41 -15.15 5.89
C LEU A 235 6.19 -14.23 6.04
N PRO A 236 5.78 -13.82 7.27
CA PRO A 236 4.66 -12.91 7.43
C PRO A 236 4.86 -11.56 6.72
N PHE A 237 6.11 -11.09 6.65
CA PHE A 237 6.43 -9.82 6.01
C PHE A 237 6.51 -9.88 4.48
N LEU A 238 6.39 -11.05 3.87
CA LEU A 238 6.33 -11.16 2.42
C LEU A 238 4.99 -10.65 1.86
N GLU A 239 3.86 -11.05 2.48
CA GLU A 239 2.53 -10.64 2.06
C GLU A 239 1.63 -10.48 3.29
N ILE A 240 1.01 -9.32 3.40
CA ILE A 240 0.36 -8.88 4.64
C ILE A 240 -0.85 -9.76 5.05
N THR A 241 -1.63 -10.25 4.07
CA THR A 241 -2.85 -11.02 4.35
C THR A 241 -2.50 -12.40 4.92
N ASN A 242 -1.59 -13.11 4.24
CA ASN A 242 -1.02 -14.37 4.73
C ASN A 242 -0.24 -14.19 6.03
N GLY A 243 0.44 -13.03 6.17
CA GLY A 243 1.18 -12.68 7.37
C GLY A 243 0.28 -12.54 8.59
N VAL A 244 -0.79 -11.76 8.49
CA VAL A 244 -1.78 -11.60 9.56
C VAL A 244 -2.41 -12.95 9.93
N LEU A 245 -2.82 -13.74 8.94
CA LEU A 245 -3.39 -15.08 9.17
C LEU A 245 -2.41 -16.02 9.89
N SER A 246 -1.15 -16.03 9.48
CA SER A 246 -0.11 -16.86 10.10
C SER A 246 0.19 -16.44 11.54
N LEU A 247 0.33 -15.14 11.77
CA LEU A 247 0.61 -14.60 13.10
C LEU A 247 -0.60 -14.76 14.04
N SER A 248 -1.82 -14.59 13.57
CA SER A 248 -3.03 -14.78 14.38
C SER A 248 -3.14 -16.19 14.96
N LYS A 249 -2.69 -17.21 14.20
CA LYS A 249 -2.69 -18.62 14.61
C LYS A 249 -1.44 -19.05 15.40
N SER A 250 -0.45 -18.16 15.58
CA SER A 250 0.77 -18.47 16.32
C SER A 250 0.52 -18.62 17.82
N LEU A 251 1.44 -19.32 18.53
CA LEU A 251 1.34 -19.56 19.99
C LEU A 251 1.97 -18.46 20.85
N ILE A 252 2.39 -17.34 20.25
CA ILE A 252 2.94 -16.20 20.98
C ILE A 252 1.85 -15.46 21.77
N SER A 253 2.22 -14.67 22.77
CA SER A 253 1.29 -13.90 23.58
C SER A 253 0.41 -12.99 22.72
N PHE A 254 -0.82 -12.69 23.17
CA PHE A 254 -1.72 -11.81 22.42
C PHE A 254 -1.09 -10.42 22.21
N GLN A 255 -0.40 -9.91 23.19
CA GLN A 255 0.26 -8.60 23.17
C GLN A 255 1.36 -8.54 22.10
N ASP A 256 2.28 -9.51 22.12
CA ASP A 256 3.36 -9.60 21.12
C ASP A 256 2.81 -9.81 19.71
N LYS A 257 1.80 -10.69 19.58
CA LYS A 257 1.07 -10.93 18.33
C LYS A 257 0.50 -9.64 17.77
N PHE A 258 -0.17 -8.87 18.61
CA PHE A 258 -0.79 -7.59 18.22
C PHE A 258 0.27 -6.59 17.76
N VAL A 259 1.37 -6.44 18.50
CA VAL A 259 2.49 -5.53 18.15
C VAL A 259 3.10 -5.90 16.80
N ILE A 260 3.38 -7.20 16.58
CA ILE A 260 3.97 -7.67 15.31
C ILE A 260 3.00 -7.46 14.15
N ILE A 261 1.71 -7.73 14.33
CA ILE A 261 0.68 -7.51 13.30
C ILE A 261 0.57 -6.02 12.97
N MET A 262 0.57 -5.13 13.98
CA MET A 262 0.53 -3.69 13.77
C MET A 262 1.75 -3.18 12.99
N ALA A 263 2.95 -3.70 13.32
CA ALA A 263 4.18 -3.42 12.57
C ALA A 263 4.08 -3.90 11.12
N LEU A 264 3.61 -5.12 10.92
CA LEU A 264 3.41 -5.72 9.60
C LEU A 264 2.45 -4.90 8.74
N ILE A 265 1.30 -4.51 9.29
CA ILE A 265 0.28 -3.71 8.58
C ILE A 265 0.85 -2.33 8.23
N SER A 266 1.59 -1.72 9.12
CA SER A 266 2.22 -0.41 8.90
C SER A 266 3.31 -0.47 7.83
N PHE A 267 4.13 -1.54 7.80
CA PHE A 267 5.12 -1.78 6.75
C PHE A 267 4.47 -2.11 5.40
N GLY A 268 3.42 -2.91 5.40
CA GLY A 268 2.67 -3.35 4.22
C GLY A 268 3.16 -4.65 3.58
N GLY A 269 4.33 -5.17 3.97
CA GLY A 269 4.96 -6.34 3.38
C GLY A 269 5.64 -6.08 2.04
N TRP A 270 6.53 -7.00 1.64
CA TRP A 270 7.27 -6.90 0.38
C TRP A 270 6.38 -6.95 -0.86
N CYS A 271 5.23 -7.65 -0.78
CA CYS A 271 4.24 -7.67 -1.84
C CYS A 271 3.70 -6.27 -2.14
N SER A 272 3.32 -5.50 -1.10
CA SER A 272 2.82 -4.14 -1.30
C SER A 272 3.89 -3.17 -1.80
N ILE A 273 5.17 -3.39 -1.43
CA ILE A 273 6.31 -2.64 -1.97
C ILE A 273 6.44 -2.91 -3.47
N ALA A 274 6.35 -4.17 -3.90
CA ALA A 274 6.41 -4.54 -5.33
C ALA A 274 5.21 -3.97 -6.10
N GLN A 275 4.01 -4.00 -5.53
CA GLN A 275 2.81 -3.36 -6.07
C GLN A 275 3.02 -1.85 -6.22
N THR A 276 3.51 -1.18 -5.16
CA THR A 276 3.79 0.26 -5.18
C THR A 276 4.82 0.60 -6.25
N GLN A 277 5.91 -0.17 -6.38
CA GLN A 277 6.90 0.01 -7.43
C GLN A 277 6.26 -0.03 -8.82
N SER A 278 5.33 -0.96 -9.07
CA SER A 278 4.65 -1.04 -10.37
C SER A 278 3.78 0.18 -10.67
N MET A 279 3.25 0.84 -9.64
CA MET A 279 2.43 2.05 -9.78
C MET A 279 3.27 3.31 -9.99
N ILE A 280 4.41 3.44 -9.29
CA ILE A 280 5.25 4.64 -9.33
C ILE A 280 6.33 4.61 -10.42
N ALA A 281 6.57 3.45 -11.05
CA ALA A 281 7.63 3.27 -12.05
C ALA A 281 7.53 4.25 -13.23
N LYS A 282 6.30 4.51 -13.74
CA LYS A 282 6.07 5.45 -14.83
C LYS A 282 6.39 6.91 -14.46
N ALA A 283 6.20 7.26 -13.19
CA ALA A 283 6.50 8.58 -12.64
C ALA A 283 7.96 8.74 -12.18
N GLN A 284 8.76 7.67 -12.27
CA GLN A 284 10.16 7.64 -11.87
C GLN A 284 10.42 8.06 -10.41
N ILE A 285 9.45 7.84 -9.52
CA ILE A 285 9.62 8.12 -8.08
C ILE A 285 10.56 7.04 -7.50
N PRO A 286 11.59 7.44 -6.71
CA PRO A 286 12.57 6.49 -6.18
C PRO A 286 11.93 5.59 -5.11
N LEU A 287 12.10 4.25 -5.26
CA LEU A 287 11.56 3.26 -4.33
C LEU A 287 12.36 3.14 -3.03
N PHE A 288 13.68 3.29 -3.09
CA PHE A 288 14.56 2.99 -1.95
C PHE A 288 14.28 3.88 -0.73
N PRO A 289 14.12 5.21 -0.85
CA PRO A 289 13.69 6.04 0.28
C PRO A 289 12.37 5.57 0.88
N TYR A 290 11.38 5.24 0.05
CA TYR A 290 10.09 4.75 0.49
C TYR A 290 10.20 3.48 1.36
N ILE A 291 11.07 2.52 1.01
CA ILE A 291 11.29 1.31 1.81
C ILE A 291 11.80 1.67 3.21
N ILE A 292 12.80 2.57 3.29
CA ILE A 292 13.36 3.01 4.58
C ILE A 292 12.29 3.70 5.42
N GLU A 293 11.53 4.59 4.83
CA GLU A 293 10.47 5.35 5.49
C GLU A 293 9.35 4.43 6.01
N LYS A 294 9.00 3.39 5.26
CA LYS A 294 8.04 2.38 5.70
C LYS A 294 8.56 1.54 6.88
N LEU A 295 9.86 1.21 6.88
CA LEU A 295 10.48 0.53 8.02
C LEU A 295 10.48 1.42 9.28
N ILE A 296 10.80 2.71 9.13
CA ILE A 296 10.75 3.67 10.24
C ILE A 296 9.31 3.80 10.75
N THR A 297 8.33 3.91 9.84
CA THR A 297 6.90 3.99 10.23
C THR A 297 6.46 2.73 10.98
N ALA A 298 6.90 1.55 10.57
CA ALA A 298 6.63 0.29 11.27
C ALA A 298 7.24 0.27 12.68
N LEU A 299 8.45 0.79 12.87
CA LEU A 299 9.09 0.92 14.18
C LEU A 299 8.32 1.90 15.08
N VAL A 300 7.90 3.05 14.56
CA VAL A 300 7.06 4.02 15.29
C VAL A 300 5.73 3.39 15.66
N THR A 301 5.10 2.65 14.76
CA THR A 301 3.85 1.92 15.04
C THR A 301 4.04 0.89 16.15
N SER A 302 5.12 0.11 16.11
CA SER A 302 5.45 -0.87 17.15
C SER A 302 5.63 -0.20 18.50
N PHE A 303 6.36 0.90 18.53
CA PHE A 303 6.59 1.67 19.75
C PHE A 303 5.29 2.22 20.34
N LEU A 304 4.44 2.83 19.52
CA LEU A 304 3.14 3.35 19.98
C LEU A 304 2.21 2.21 20.46
N THR A 305 2.27 1.06 19.83
CA THR A 305 1.48 -0.11 20.24
C THR A 305 1.96 -0.66 21.59
N LEU A 306 3.28 -0.75 21.80
CA LEU A 306 3.86 -1.14 23.08
C LEU A 306 3.51 -0.14 24.19
N LEU A 307 3.58 1.16 23.88
CA LEU A 307 3.20 2.22 24.81
C LEU A 307 1.72 2.10 25.20
N PHE A 308 0.85 1.84 24.24
CA PHE A 308 -0.58 1.63 24.50
C PHE A 308 -0.79 0.49 25.51
N PHE A 309 -0.17 -0.68 25.32
CA PHE A 309 -0.33 -1.80 26.26
C PHE A 309 0.34 -1.60 27.63
N ARG A 310 1.24 -0.65 27.76
CA ARG A 310 1.79 -0.27 29.08
C ARG A 310 0.87 0.66 29.87
N LEU A 311 0.03 1.40 29.16
CA LEU A 311 -0.87 2.40 29.76
C LEU A 311 -2.29 1.85 29.96
N TYR A 312 -2.66 0.83 29.19
CA TYR A 312 -3.93 0.12 29.26
C TYR A 312 -3.84 -1.10 30.16
#